data_53a619be3771ec3327c391cf6c453380
#
_entry.id   53a619be3771ec3327c391cf6c453380
#
_cell.length_a   1.000
_cell.length_b   1.000
_cell.length_c   1.000
_cell.angle_alpha   90.00
_cell.angle_beta   90.00
_cell.angle_gamma   90.00
#
_symmetry.space_group_name_H-M   'P 1'
#
loop_
_entity.id
_entity.type
_entity.pdbx_description
1 polymer ?
#
loop_
_entity_poly.entity_id
_entity_poly.type
_entity_poly.pdbx_seq_one_letter_code
_entity_poly.pdbx_strand_id
1 'polypeptide(L)'
;MKQRGYTAWDCTSPAFIHEAPDSTPVLYIPTIFCSYTGEALDKKTPLLRSMEALSTQAMRIIKLFGDTTATKVVTSVGPEQEYFLVDKDTYDKRKDLIFTGRTLFGAPAPKGQELDDHYFGTIKERVLAYMTELNEELWKLGITAKTQHNEVAPAQHELAPIYDTTNIATDHNQLIMEIMKKVASSP
;
A
#
# COMPACT_ATOMS: atom_id res chain seq x y z
N MET A 1 -28.79 -22.48 2.58
CA MET A 1 -27.70 -22.06 1.69
C MET A 1 -26.49 -22.93 1.99
N LYS A 2 -25.98 -23.73 1.08
CA LYS A 2 -24.75 -24.52 1.35
C LYS A 2 -23.57 -23.56 1.40
N GLN A 3 -22.87 -23.53 2.51
CA GLN A 3 -21.65 -22.76 2.68
C GLN A 3 -20.60 -23.25 1.67
N ARG A 4 -20.08 -22.35 0.83
CA ARG A 4 -19.13 -22.71 -0.24
C ARG A 4 -17.66 -22.66 0.19
N GLY A 5 -17.39 -22.17 1.38
CA GLY A 5 -16.06 -22.05 1.95
C GLY A 5 -16.13 -21.53 3.39
N TYR A 6 -14.99 -21.28 3.97
CA TYR A 6 -14.86 -20.75 5.32
C TYR A 6 -13.69 -19.76 5.43
N THR A 7 -13.75 -18.93 6.44
CA THR A 7 -12.67 -18.00 6.81
C THR A 7 -11.85 -18.58 7.94
N ALA A 8 -10.56 -18.28 7.94
CA ALA A 8 -9.66 -18.55 9.05
C ALA A 8 -8.96 -17.24 9.44
N TRP A 9 -8.81 -17.01 10.75
CA TRP A 9 -8.10 -15.84 11.25
C TRP A 9 -6.61 -15.94 10.92
N ASP A 10 -6.06 -14.85 10.38
CA ASP A 10 -4.62 -14.70 10.21
C ASP A 10 -4.03 -14.06 11.48
N CYS A 11 -3.52 -14.90 12.38
CA CYS A 11 -2.91 -14.45 13.63
C CYS A 11 -1.51 -13.81 13.44
N THR A 12 -0.99 -13.77 12.22
CA THR A 12 0.31 -13.15 11.90
C THR A 12 0.17 -11.69 11.44
N SER A 13 -1.06 -11.20 11.30
CA SER A 13 -1.37 -9.80 10.97
C SER A 13 -2.21 -9.17 12.07
N PRO A 14 -1.87 -7.96 12.55
CA PRO A 14 -2.59 -7.34 13.65
C PRO A 14 -4.02 -6.95 13.23
N ALA A 15 -4.97 -7.10 14.15
CA ALA A 15 -6.27 -6.49 14.04
C ALA A 15 -6.15 -4.97 14.29
N PHE A 16 -7.02 -4.19 13.67
CA PHE A 16 -7.02 -2.73 13.82
C PHE A 16 -8.45 -2.17 13.90
N ILE A 17 -8.57 -0.97 14.45
CA ILE A 17 -9.83 -0.25 14.50
C ILE A 17 -9.77 0.86 13.45
N HIS A 18 -10.77 0.90 12.60
CA HIS A 18 -10.98 1.99 11.66
C HIS A 18 -12.15 2.86 12.13
N GLU A 19 -11.85 4.13 12.33
CA GLU A 19 -12.83 5.16 12.69
C GLU A 19 -13.10 6.03 11.45
N ALA A 20 -14.36 6.21 11.12
CA ALA A 20 -14.75 7.22 10.15
C ALA A 20 -15.52 8.32 10.88
N PRO A 21 -15.41 9.59 10.44
CA PRO A 21 -16.19 10.68 11.02
C PRO A 21 -17.68 10.31 11.08
N ASP A 22 -18.30 10.57 12.20
CA ASP A 22 -19.73 10.34 12.44
C ASP A 22 -20.22 8.88 12.31
N SER A 23 -19.30 7.90 12.37
CA SER A 23 -19.65 6.49 12.32
C SER A 23 -19.19 5.71 13.55
N THR A 24 -19.82 4.55 13.78
CA THR A 24 -19.39 3.62 14.83
C THR A 24 -18.02 3.03 14.44
N PRO A 25 -17.03 3.01 15.36
CA PRO A 25 -15.75 2.35 15.11
C PRO A 25 -15.94 0.88 14.72
N VAL A 26 -15.18 0.43 13.72
CA VAL A 26 -15.23 -0.95 13.21
C VAL A 26 -13.92 -1.66 13.48
N LEU A 27 -14.01 -2.83 14.13
CA LEU A 27 -12.85 -3.71 14.32
C LEU A 27 -12.65 -4.56 13.07
N TYR A 28 -11.47 -4.45 12.47
CA TYR A 28 -11.02 -5.27 11.34
C TYR A 28 -10.09 -6.38 11.84
N ILE A 29 -10.46 -7.61 11.55
CA ILE A 29 -9.66 -8.79 11.89
C ILE A 29 -9.20 -9.44 10.59
N PRO A 30 -7.89 -9.44 10.28
CA PRO A 30 -7.36 -10.07 9.07
C PRO A 30 -7.72 -11.55 9.01
N THR A 31 -8.30 -11.99 7.90
CA THR A 31 -8.70 -13.38 7.66
C THR A 31 -8.32 -13.83 6.27
N ILE A 32 -8.23 -15.14 6.08
CA ILE A 32 -8.16 -15.78 4.77
C ILE A 32 -9.50 -16.46 4.47
N PHE A 33 -9.78 -16.64 3.19
CA PHE A 33 -10.97 -17.32 2.72
C PHE A 33 -10.60 -18.46 1.75
N CYS A 34 -11.02 -19.68 2.08
CA CYS A 34 -10.73 -20.87 1.28
C CYS A 34 -11.95 -21.78 1.13
N SER A 35 -11.94 -22.61 0.09
CA SER A 35 -12.96 -23.63 -0.13
C SER A 35 -12.79 -24.80 0.85
N TYR A 36 -13.76 -25.70 0.87
CA TYR A 36 -13.68 -26.92 1.68
C TYR A 36 -12.53 -27.85 1.29
N THR A 37 -12.10 -27.79 0.04
CA THR A 37 -11.01 -28.60 -0.50
C THR A 37 -9.68 -27.87 -0.47
N GLY A 38 -9.65 -26.65 0.07
CA GLY A 38 -8.44 -25.86 0.32
C GLY A 38 -8.02 -24.94 -0.81
N GLU A 39 -8.82 -24.79 -1.88
CA GLU A 39 -8.54 -23.80 -2.91
C GLU A 39 -8.68 -22.39 -2.34
N ALA A 40 -7.77 -21.50 -2.75
CA ALA A 40 -7.81 -20.10 -2.38
C ALA A 40 -9.02 -19.42 -3.03
N LEU A 41 -9.80 -18.69 -2.22
CA LEU A 41 -10.93 -17.85 -2.68
C LEU A 41 -10.64 -16.36 -2.48
N ASP A 42 -9.44 -16.03 -2.02
CA ASP A 42 -8.95 -14.66 -1.84
C ASP A 42 -7.52 -14.53 -2.40
N LYS A 43 -6.91 -13.37 -2.22
CA LYS A 43 -5.52 -13.09 -2.61
C LYS A 43 -4.53 -13.36 -1.48
N LYS A 44 -4.95 -13.33 -0.23
CA LYS A 44 -4.07 -13.52 0.93
C LYS A 44 -3.63 -14.97 1.09
N THR A 45 -4.49 -15.93 0.84
CA THR A 45 -4.14 -17.36 0.91
C THR A 45 -2.96 -17.73 -0.01
N PRO A 46 -2.93 -17.35 -1.29
CA PRO A 46 -1.76 -17.56 -2.14
C PRO A 46 -0.50 -16.87 -1.62
N LEU A 47 -0.61 -15.66 -1.08
CA LEU A 47 0.52 -14.94 -0.49
C LEU A 47 1.14 -15.73 0.67
N LEU A 48 0.35 -16.15 1.65
CA LEU A 48 0.81 -16.90 2.81
C LEU A 48 1.45 -18.23 2.40
N ARG A 49 0.84 -18.93 1.45
CA ARG A 49 1.38 -20.19 0.89
C ARG A 49 2.70 -19.97 0.16
N SER A 50 2.84 -18.89 -0.59
CA SER A 50 4.09 -18.55 -1.29
C SER A 50 5.23 -18.24 -0.31
N MET A 51 4.93 -17.54 0.77
CA MET A 51 5.90 -17.25 1.85
C MET A 51 6.38 -18.53 2.52
N GLU A 52 5.50 -19.48 2.79
CA GLU A 52 5.86 -20.77 3.38
C GLU A 52 6.69 -21.63 2.40
N ALA A 53 6.29 -21.69 1.14
CA ALA A 53 7.03 -22.40 0.10
C ALA A 53 8.45 -21.80 -0.09
N LEU A 54 8.56 -20.46 -0.11
CA LEU A 54 9.85 -19.80 -0.19
C LEU A 54 10.72 -20.08 1.02
N SER A 55 10.17 -20.00 2.23
CA SER A 55 10.87 -20.34 3.46
C SER A 55 11.44 -21.77 3.41
N THR A 56 10.63 -22.72 2.98
CA THR A 56 11.02 -24.12 2.85
C THR A 56 12.21 -24.30 1.89
N GLN A 57 12.17 -23.66 0.73
CA GLN A 57 13.27 -23.78 -0.25
C GLN A 57 14.53 -23.01 0.18
N ALA A 58 14.37 -21.81 0.76
CA ALA A 58 15.49 -21.03 1.26
C ALA A 58 16.21 -21.74 2.41
N MET A 59 15.48 -22.42 3.31
CA MET A 59 16.06 -23.24 4.37
C MET A 59 16.94 -24.36 3.84
N ARG A 60 16.64 -24.93 2.67
CA ARG A 60 17.52 -25.95 2.04
C ARG A 60 18.88 -25.36 1.67
N ILE A 61 18.88 -24.12 1.14
CA ILE A 61 20.11 -23.41 0.76
C ILE A 61 20.92 -23.04 2.02
N ILE A 62 20.26 -22.48 3.04
CA ILE A 62 20.92 -22.11 4.30
C ILE A 62 21.62 -23.29 4.95
N LYS A 63 20.99 -24.46 4.97
CA LYS A 63 21.61 -25.70 5.48
C LYS A 63 22.85 -26.13 4.69
N LEU A 64 22.89 -25.87 3.37
CA LEU A 64 24.07 -26.15 2.55
C LEU A 64 25.27 -25.23 2.89
N PHE A 65 24.97 -24.02 3.40
CA PHE A 65 26.01 -23.10 3.94
C PHE A 65 26.44 -23.46 5.37
N GLY A 66 25.91 -24.55 5.95
CA GLY A 66 26.31 -25.05 7.25
C GLY A 66 25.57 -24.44 8.46
N ASP A 67 24.56 -23.61 8.24
CA ASP A 67 23.74 -23.10 9.34
C ASP A 67 22.77 -24.18 9.82
N THR A 68 22.93 -24.55 11.09
CA THR A 68 22.09 -25.53 11.78
C THR A 68 21.12 -24.91 12.80
N THR A 69 21.17 -23.59 12.94
CA THR A 69 20.41 -22.85 13.96
C THR A 69 19.13 -22.21 13.40
N ALA A 70 19.16 -21.80 12.15
CA ALA A 70 17.99 -21.20 11.50
C ALA A 70 16.83 -22.20 11.42
N THR A 71 15.65 -21.74 11.80
CA THR A 71 14.41 -22.55 11.79
C THR A 71 13.42 -22.09 10.72
N LYS A 72 13.54 -20.85 10.26
CA LYS A 72 12.65 -20.24 9.27
C LYS A 72 13.36 -19.11 8.52
N VAL A 73 12.98 -18.91 7.27
CA VAL A 73 13.31 -17.71 6.48
C VAL A 73 12.06 -16.86 6.35
N VAL A 74 12.17 -15.58 6.65
CA VAL A 74 11.08 -14.61 6.55
C VAL A 74 11.41 -13.61 5.45
N THR A 75 10.45 -13.35 4.58
CA THR A 75 10.55 -12.31 3.56
C THR A 75 10.08 -10.98 4.09
N SER A 76 10.72 -9.91 3.68
CA SER A 76 10.30 -8.54 3.95
C SER A 76 10.14 -7.75 2.66
N VAL A 77 9.32 -6.72 2.69
CA VAL A 77 9.10 -5.80 1.57
C VAL A 77 8.78 -4.40 2.09
N GLY A 78 9.22 -3.38 1.37
CA GLY A 78 8.84 -1.99 1.57
C GLY A 78 8.13 -1.50 0.31
N PRO A 79 6.79 -1.58 0.25
CA PRO A 79 6.05 -1.09 -0.90
C PRO A 79 6.05 0.44 -0.90
N GLU A 80 6.28 1.02 -2.06
CA GLU A 80 6.26 2.45 -2.30
C GLU A 80 5.01 2.82 -3.10
N GLN A 81 4.37 3.95 -2.75
CA GLN A 81 3.25 4.48 -3.51
C GLN A 81 3.67 5.78 -4.16
N GLU A 82 3.76 5.75 -5.49
CA GLU A 82 3.97 6.93 -6.30
C GLU A 82 2.62 7.47 -6.79
N TYR A 83 2.39 8.76 -6.65
CA TYR A 83 1.08 9.35 -6.91
C TYR A 83 1.15 10.77 -7.45
N PHE A 84 0.05 11.17 -8.11
CA PHE A 84 -0.22 12.54 -8.51
C PHE A 84 -1.42 13.06 -7.74
N LEU A 85 -1.35 14.30 -7.25
CA LEU A 85 -2.49 15.02 -6.72
C LEU A 85 -3.06 15.92 -7.80
N VAL A 86 -4.37 15.82 -8.04
CA VAL A 86 -5.08 16.61 -9.02
C VAL A 86 -6.13 17.45 -8.31
N ASP A 87 -6.14 18.75 -8.60
CA ASP A 87 -7.16 19.65 -8.09
C ASP A 87 -8.55 19.18 -8.53
N LYS A 88 -9.46 18.99 -7.56
CA LYS A 88 -10.78 18.40 -7.77
C LYS A 88 -11.64 19.24 -8.72
N ASP A 89 -11.65 20.55 -8.53
CA ASP A 89 -12.44 21.46 -9.38
C ASP A 89 -11.94 21.48 -10.83
N THR A 90 -10.63 21.34 -10.99
CA THR A 90 -10.01 21.20 -12.31
C THR A 90 -10.31 19.84 -12.93
N TYR A 91 -10.21 18.77 -12.16
CA TYR A 91 -10.52 17.41 -12.60
C TYR A 91 -11.96 17.31 -13.11
N ASP A 92 -12.93 17.83 -12.36
CA ASP A 92 -14.36 17.76 -12.72
C ASP A 92 -14.71 18.50 -14.02
N LYS A 93 -13.85 19.39 -14.50
CA LYS A 93 -13.96 20.06 -15.80
C LYS A 93 -13.27 19.34 -16.96
N ARG A 94 -12.48 18.30 -16.66
CA ARG A 94 -11.64 17.59 -17.62
C ARG A 94 -12.23 16.23 -17.97
N LYS A 95 -12.97 16.15 -19.06
CA LYS A 95 -13.61 14.93 -19.54
C LYS A 95 -12.60 13.82 -19.88
N ASP A 96 -11.42 14.16 -20.36
CA ASP A 96 -10.36 13.21 -20.63
C ASP A 96 -9.89 12.52 -19.33
N LEU A 97 -9.67 13.28 -18.24
CA LEU A 97 -9.30 12.69 -16.94
C LEU A 97 -10.42 11.81 -16.38
N ILE A 98 -11.68 12.28 -16.44
CA ILE A 98 -12.84 11.55 -15.90
C ILE A 98 -13.06 10.21 -16.63
N PHE A 99 -13.07 10.26 -17.98
CA PHE A 99 -13.44 9.09 -18.76
C PHE A 99 -12.30 8.12 -19.07
N THR A 100 -11.06 8.59 -19.09
CA THR A 100 -9.91 7.76 -19.48
C THR A 100 -8.85 7.58 -18.39
N GLY A 101 -8.94 8.34 -17.27
CA GLY A 101 -7.96 8.33 -16.19
C GLY A 101 -6.60 8.91 -16.58
N ARG A 102 -6.50 9.62 -17.70
CA ARG A 102 -5.26 10.22 -18.19
C ARG A 102 -5.51 11.50 -18.98
N THR A 103 -4.48 12.31 -19.12
CA THR A 103 -4.50 13.50 -20.01
C THR A 103 -4.45 13.05 -21.47
N LEU A 104 -5.43 13.46 -22.26
CA LEU A 104 -5.44 13.29 -23.72
C LEU A 104 -5.10 14.57 -24.46
N PHE A 105 -5.40 15.74 -23.87
CA PHE A 105 -5.26 17.05 -24.46
C PHE A 105 -4.52 17.97 -23.49
N GLY A 106 -3.79 18.94 -24.05
CA GLY A 106 -3.06 19.95 -23.30
C GLY A 106 -1.58 19.96 -23.64
N ALA A 107 -0.89 20.95 -23.15
CA ALA A 107 0.55 21.06 -23.30
C ALA A 107 1.25 20.07 -22.34
N PRO A 108 2.37 19.45 -22.75
CA PRO A 108 3.23 18.73 -21.84
C PRO A 108 3.82 19.71 -20.80
N ALA A 109 4.33 19.15 -19.69
CA ALA A 109 5.07 19.93 -18.72
C ALA A 109 6.27 20.64 -19.38
N PRO A 110 6.66 21.85 -18.94
CA PRO A 110 7.80 22.58 -19.50
C PRO A 110 9.13 21.82 -19.35
N LYS A 111 9.26 21.06 -18.29
CA LYS A 111 10.35 20.10 -18.04
C LYS A 111 9.79 18.71 -17.88
N GLY A 112 10.52 17.72 -18.41
CA GLY A 112 10.28 16.30 -18.16
C GLY A 112 11.08 15.80 -16.98
N GLN A 113 11.81 14.70 -17.18
CA GLN A 113 12.62 14.07 -16.14
C GLN A 113 14.13 14.41 -16.24
N GLU A 114 14.47 15.42 -17.03
CA GLU A 114 15.85 15.80 -17.31
C GLU A 114 16.58 16.21 -16.03
N LEU A 115 17.75 15.64 -15.81
CA LEU A 115 18.66 15.92 -14.70
C LEU A 115 18.05 15.67 -13.31
N ASP A 116 16.93 14.97 -13.22
CA ASP A 116 16.23 14.67 -11.98
C ASP A 116 15.84 15.93 -11.16
N ASP A 117 15.64 17.06 -11.83
CA ASP A 117 15.39 18.37 -11.22
C ASP A 117 14.19 18.35 -10.25
N HIS A 118 13.13 17.61 -10.59
CA HIS A 118 11.93 17.54 -9.76
C HIS A 118 12.14 16.78 -8.47
N TYR A 119 12.99 15.76 -8.49
CA TYR A 119 13.28 14.90 -7.36
C TYR A 119 13.81 15.69 -6.14
N PHE A 120 14.67 16.66 -6.39
CA PHE A 120 15.25 17.55 -5.37
C PHE A 120 14.48 18.86 -5.20
N GLY A 121 13.36 19.02 -5.90
CA GLY A 121 12.56 20.22 -5.89
C GLY A 121 11.78 20.43 -4.60
N THR A 122 11.29 21.66 -4.42
CA THR A 122 10.45 22.02 -3.27
C THR A 122 9.06 21.36 -3.39
N ILE A 123 8.59 20.80 -2.29
CA ILE A 123 7.20 20.34 -2.16
C ILE A 123 6.33 21.57 -1.90
N LYS A 124 5.27 21.76 -2.69
CA LYS A 124 4.32 22.85 -2.52
C LYS A 124 3.56 22.72 -1.22
N GLU A 125 3.26 23.81 -0.56
CA GLU A 125 2.59 23.85 0.76
C GLU A 125 1.30 23.00 0.80
N ARG A 126 0.47 23.10 -0.23
CA ARG A 126 -0.77 22.31 -0.33
C ARG A 126 -0.52 20.81 -0.38
N VAL A 127 0.53 20.38 -1.07
CA VAL A 127 0.94 18.98 -1.16
C VAL A 127 1.55 18.51 0.16
N LEU A 128 2.36 19.36 0.79
CA LEU A 128 2.97 19.05 2.08
C LEU A 128 1.91 18.90 3.18
N ALA A 129 0.86 19.74 3.16
CA ALA A 129 -0.28 19.61 4.08
C ALA A 129 -0.96 18.25 3.92
N TYR A 130 -1.26 17.85 2.69
CA TYR A 130 -1.78 16.51 2.39
C TYR A 130 -0.86 15.39 2.91
N MET A 131 0.44 15.46 2.65
CA MET A 131 1.40 14.47 3.09
C MET A 131 1.45 14.35 4.61
N THR A 132 1.34 15.48 5.32
CA THR A 132 1.35 15.52 6.78
C THR A 132 0.11 14.84 7.35
N GLU A 133 -1.07 15.21 6.88
CA GLU A 133 -2.33 14.61 7.29
C GLU A 133 -2.37 13.10 6.97
N LEU A 134 -1.91 12.73 5.78
CA LEU A 134 -1.81 11.32 5.39
C LEU A 134 -0.93 10.50 6.35
N ASN A 135 0.23 11.02 6.73
CA ASN A 135 1.10 10.36 7.68
C ASN A 135 0.43 10.17 9.04
N GLU A 136 -0.25 11.20 9.55
CA GLU A 136 -0.96 11.11 10.83
C GLU A 136 -2.07 10.05 10.82
N GLU A 137 -2.87 9.99 9.76
CA GLU A 137 -3.90 8.97 9.61
C GLU A 137 -3.32 7.55 9.50
N LEU A 138 -2.21 7.38 8.79
CA LEU A 138 -1.52 6.10 8.68
C LEU A 138 -0.89 5.67 10.02
N TRP A 139 -0.30 6.58 10.77
CA TRP A 139 0.25 6.26 12.10
C TRP A 139 -0.80 5.81 13.10
N LYS A 140 -2.03 6.35 13.05
CA LYS A 140 -3.17 5.88 13.86
C LYS A 140 -3.50 4.40 13.61
N LEU A 141 -3.22 3.90 12.41
CA LEU A 141 -3.40 2.50 12.02
C LEU A 141 -2.15 1.63 12.25
N GLY A 142 -1.09 2.19 12.83
CA GLY A 142 0.17 1.49 13.04
C GLY A 142 1.04 1.33 11.78
N ILE A 143 0.73 2.05 10.71
CA ILE A 143 1.50 2.04 9.47
C ILE A 143 2.61 3.06 9.56
N THR A 144 3.85 2.62 9.44
CA THR A 144 5.05 3.43 9.63
C THR A 144 5.43 4.24 8.38
N ALA A 145 4.51 5.06 7.88
CA ALA A 145 4.79 6.01 6.81
C ALA A 145 5.87 7.01 7.25
N LYS A 146 6.86 7.25 6.41
CA LYS A 146 8.03 8.06 6.76
C LYS A 146 8.40 9.09 5.69
N THR A 147 8.18 8.78 4.42
CA THR A 147 8.69 9.59 3.31
C THR A 147 7.67 10.63 2.87
N GLN A 148 8.12 11.89 2.80
CA GLN A 148 7.44 13.01 2.14
C GLN A 148 8.38 13.50 1.04
N HIS A 149 8.09 13.14 -0.22
CA HIS A 149 9.11 13.14 -1.26
C HIS A 149 8.51 13.45 -2.63
N ASN A 150 9.31 14.13 -3.49
CA ASN A 150 9.02 14.27 -4.90
C ASN A 150 9.68 13.14 -5.68
N GLU A 151 9.01 12.68 -6.73
CA GLU A 151 9.56 11.79 -7.72
C GLU A 151 10.18 12.54 -8.92
N VAL A 152 10.82 11.80 -9.82
CA VAL A 152 11.50 12.35 -10.99
C VAL A 152 10.51 12.96 -11.98
N ALA A 153 9.33 12.38 -12.13
CA ALA A 153 8.29 12.94 -13.00
C ALA A 153 7.70 14.24 -12.42
N PRO A 154 7.37 15.21 -13.27
CA PRO A 154 6.77 16.47 -12.82
C PRO A 154 5.50 16.26 -12.00
N ALA A 155 5.45 16.83 -10.79
CA ALA A 155 4.34 16.74 -9.84
C ALA A 155 3.95 15.31 -9.41
N GLN A 156 4.84 14.36 -9.55
CA GLN A 156 4.74 13.05 -8.93
C GLN A 156 5.36 13.08 -7.53
N HIS A 157 4.70 12.45 -6.59
CA HIS A 157 5.10 12.37 -5.20
C HIS A 157 5.14 10.93 -4.75
N GLU A 158 5.85 10.67 -3.67
CA GLU A 158 6.02 9.34 -3.13
C GLU A 158 5.66 9.27 -1.65
N LEU A 159 5.12 8.12 -1.26
CA LEU A 159 5.02 7.68 0.11
C LEU A 159 5.70 6.32 0.24
N ALA A 160 6.67 6.23 1.14
CA ALA A 160 7.35 4.98 1.47
C ALA A 160 7.22 4.69 2.97
N PRO A 161 6.61 3.58 3.38
CA PRO A 161 6.65 3.11 4.76
C PRO A 161 7.99 2.44 5.06
N ILE A 162 8.31 2.29 6.33
CA ILE A 162 9.38 1.38 6.73
C ILE A 162 8.96 -0.04 6.34
N TYR A 163 9.89 -0.83 5.81
CA TYR A 163 9.63 -2.22 5.42
C TYR A 163 9.17 -3.07 6.60
N ASP A 164 8.39 -4.09 6.31
CA ASP A 164 7.92 -5.07 7.28
C ASP A 164 7.90 -6.47 6.65
N THR A 165 7.50 -7.48 7.42
CA THR A 165 7.25 -8.81 6.86
C THR A 165 6.26 -8.71 5.69
N THR A 166 6.45 -9.52 4.68
CA THR A 166 5.67 -9.42 3.42
C THR A 166 4.17 -9.44 3.66
N ASN A 167 3.69 -10.24 4.61
CA ASN A 167 2.27 -10.29 4.93
C ASN A 167 1.75 -8.95 5.47
N ILE A 168 2.39 -8.40 6.50
CA ILE A 168 2.02 -7.13 7.12
C ILE A 168 2.15 -5.98 6.13
N ALA A 169 3.28 -5.91 5.42
CA ALA A 169 3.53 -4.85 4.45
C ALA A 169 2.50 -4.84 3.31
N THR A 170 2.04 -6.02 2.88
CA THR A 170 1.00 -6.14 1.85
C THR A 170 -0.36 -5.66 2.36
N ASP A 171 -0.75 -6.00 3.59
CA ASP A 171 -1.97 -5.50 4.22
C ASP A 171 -1.90 -3.97 4.40
N HIS A 172 -0.79 -3.47 4.92
CA HIS A 172 -0.57 -2.03 5.07
C HIS A 172 -0.66 -1.29 3.74
N ASN A 173 -0.13 -1.86 2.66
CA ASN A 173 -0.20 -1.24 1.34
C ASN A 173 -1.64 -1.06 0.84
N GLN A 174 -2.56 -2.00 1.12
CA GLN A 174 -3.97 -1.84 0.80
C GLN A 174 -4.60 -0.69 1.59
N LEU A 175 -4.30 -0.60 2.88
CA LEU A 175 -4.77 0.49 3.74
C LEU A 175 -4.20 1.85 3.31
N ILE A 176 -2.91 1.91 2.95
CA ILE A 176 -2.28 3.13 2.43
C ILE A 176 -3.07 3.65 1.24
N MET A 177 -3.35 2.80 0.23
CA MET A 177 -4.09 3.21 -0.97
C MET A 177 -5.51 3.71 -0.67
N GLU A 178 -6.17 3.14 0.35
CA GLU A 178 -7.49 3.57 0.79
C GLU A 178 -7.43 4.93 1.48
N ILE A 179 -6.53 5.07 2.47
CA ILE A 179 -6.38 6.30 3.24
C ILE A 179 -5.90 7.46 2.38
N MET A 180 -5.01 7.23 1.42
CA MET A 180 -4.59 8.24 0.43
C MET A 180 -5.78 8.89 -0.27
N LYS A 181 -6.73 8.07 -0.71
CA LYS A 181 -7.95 8.58 -1.39
C LYS A 181 -8.87 9.31 -0.42
N LYS A 182 -9.00 8.81 0.80
CA LYS A 182 -9.84 9.43 1.84
C LYS A 182 -9.31 10.81 2.19
N VAL A 183 -8.03 10.93 2.51
CA VAL A 183 -7.39 12.21 2.86
C VAL A 183 -7.43 13.19 1.68
N ALA A 184 -7.16 12.73 0.45
CA ALA A 184 -7.23 13.60 -0.73
C ALA A 184 -8.65 14.13 -1.04
N SER A 185 -9.69 13.49 -0.50
CA SER A 185 -11.09 13.91 -0.68
C SER A 185 -11.62 14.76 0.48
N SER A 186 -10.84 14.95 1.54
CA SER A 186 -11.18 15.85 2.64
C SER A 186 -11.06 17.30 2.18
N PRO A 187 -11.98 18.19 2.64
CA PRO A 187 -12.00 19.59 2.24
C PRO A 187 -10.80 20.39 2.76
#